data_1ad261554c5db5eeeac2f9a9a1e097e4
#
_entry.id   1ad261554c5db5eeeac2f9a9a1e097e4
#
_cell.length_a   1.000
_cell.length_b   1.000
_cell.length_c   1.000
_cell.angle_alpha   90.00
_cell.angle_beta   90.00
_cell.angle_gamma   90.00
#
_symmetry.space_group_name_H-M   'P 1'
#
loop_
_entity.id
_entity.type
_entity.pdbx_description
1 polymer ?
#
loop_
_entity_poly.entity_id
_entity_poly.type
_entity_poly.pdbx_seq_one_letter_code
_entity_poly.pdbx_strand_id
1 'polypeptide(L)'
;MAPGALVISAYAVCPDVTATVTPDLKCPNERGSLLWVQLSPGRHRLGGSALAQVFAQLGDSCPDLDEPGSLESAFNVTQELLKERVLTAGHDVSDGGFLGCVLEMAFAGNCGVTVSVPAPPPGVT
;
A
#
# COMPACT_ATOMS: atom_id res chain seq x y z
N MET A 1 -18.19 -25.70 8.40
CA MET A 1 -16.71 -25.65 8.33
C MET A 1 -16.34 -24.18 8.34
N ALA A 2 -15.48 -23.73 9.25
CA ALA A 2 -15.03 -22.35 9.26
C ALA A 2 -13.97 -22.14 8.16
N PRO A 3 -13.91 -20.97 7.50
CA PRO A 3 -12.82 -20.67 6.58
C PRO A 3 -11.49 -20.66 7.32
N GLY A 4 -10.41 -21.06 6.65
CA GLY A 4 -9.07 -21.02 7.21
C GLY A 4 -8.66 -19.56 7.46
N ALA A 5 -7.97 -19.31 8.57
CA ALA A 5 -7.41 -18.01 8.90
C ALA A 5 -6.00 -18.18 9.47
N LEU A 6 -5.10 -17.27 9.11
CA LEU A 6 -3.75 -17.21 9.64
C LEU A 6 -3.50 -15.79 10.16
N VAL A 7 -3.13 -15.69 11.43
CA VAL A 7 -2.75 -14.43 12.06
C VAL A 7 -1.29 -14.51 12.46
N ILE A 8 -0.48 -13.57 11.95
CA ILE A 8 0.95 -13.49 12.25
C ILE A 8 1.21 -12.17 12.97
N SER A 9 1.93 -12.22 14.08
CA SER A 9 2.39 -11.04 14.80
C SER A 9 3.91 -11.03 14.84
N ALA A 10 4.51 -9.91 14.49
CA ALA A 10 5.95 -9.70 14.54
C ALA A 10 6.28 -8.56 15.51
N TYR A 11 7.33 -8.76 16.29
CA TYR A 11 7.77 -7.79 17.29
C TYR A 11 9.25 -7.49 17.09
N ALA A 12 9.60 -6.21 17.08
CA ALA A 12 10.97 -5.75 16.96
C ALA A 12 11.21 -4.53 17.87
N VAL A 13 12.45 -4.34 18.30
CA VAL A 13 12.85 -3.13 19.02
C VAL A 13 13.07 -2.00 18.02
N CYS A 14 12.39 -0.87 18.25
CA CYS A 14 12.61 0.35 17.49
C CYS A 14 13.65 1.22 18.21
N PRO A 15 14.83 1.42 17.64
CA PRO A 15 15.90 2.19 18.30
C PRO A 15 15.62 3.69 18.36
N ASP A 16 14.84 4.23 17.40
CA ASP A 16 14.45 5.64 17.36
C ASP A 16 12.98 5.76 16.92
N VAL A 17 12.10 5.93 17.88
CA VAL A 17 10.66 6.12 17.66
C VAL A 17 10.33 7.39 16.88
N THR A 18 11.24 8.36 16.79
CA THR A 18 11.04 9.59 16.00
C THR A 18 11.34 9.40 14.52
N ALA A 19 12.05 8.34 14.13
CA ALA A 19 12.29 7.95 12.74
C ALA A 19 11.10 7.15 12.20
N THR A 20 9.93 7.74 12.20
CA THR A 20 8.68 7.13 11.75
C THR A 20 7.89 8.11 10.88
N VAL A 21 6.96 7.58 10.11
CA VAL A 21 5.98 8.33 9.33
C VAL A 21 4.57 7.90 9.68
N THR A 22 3.64 8.78 9.46
CA THR A 22 2.20 8.59 9.69
C THR A 22 1.45 8.71 8.36
N PRO A 23 0.21 8.25 8.25
CA PRO A 23 -0.52 8.28 6.98
C PRO A 23 -0.81 9.69 6.45
N ASP A 24 -0.87 10.70 7.33
CA ASP A 24 -1.27 12.05 6.98
C ASP A 24 -0.34 12.69 5.94
N LEU A 25 -0.89 13.06 4.80
CA LEU A 25 -0.17 13.79 3.77
C LEU A 25 0.28 15.16 4.30
N LYS A 26 1.57 15.35 4.36
CA LYS A 26 2.17 16.62 4.73
C LYS A 26 2.54 17.35 3.44
N CYS A 27 1.73 18.33 3.07
CA CYS A 27 1.90 19.10 1.84
C CYS A 27 2.39 20.51 2.15
N PRO A 28 3.63 20.71 2.61
CA PRO A 28 4.19 22.03 2.75
C PRO A 28 4.28 22.65 1.34
N ASN A 29 3.67 23.81 1.16
CA ASN A 29 3.59 24.51 -0.13
C ASN A 29 2.81 23.78 -1.25
N GLU A 30 1.84 22.95 -0.90
CA GLU A 30 0.95 22.25 -1.84
C GLU A 30 1.69 21.37 -2.88
N ARG A 31 2.89 20.92 -2.56
CA ARG A 31 3.70 20.06 -3.43
C ARG A 31 4.16 18.81 -2.71
N GLY A 32 3.92 17.69 -3.35
CA GLY A 32 4.39 16.39 -2.90
C GLY A 32 4.30 15.39 -4.05
N SER A 33 4.98 14.28 -3.92
CA SER A 33 4.90 13.16 -4.87
C SER A 33 4.53 11.91 -4.09
N LEU A 34 3.58 11.15 -4.63
CA LEU A 34 3.26 9.82 -4.13
C LEU A 34 4.10 8.79 -4.88
N LEU A 35 4.75 7.92 -4.13
CA LEU A 35 5.43 6.75 -4.67
C LEU A 35 4.55 5.54 -4.40
N TRP A 36 4.12 4.88 -5.46
CA TRP A 36 3.41 3.61 -5.36
C TRP A 36 4.37 2.45 -5.62
N VAL A 37 4.73 1.73 -4.56
CA VAL A 37 5.59 0.56 -4.64
C VAL A 37 4.75 -0.66 -4.99
N GLN A 38 4.92 -1.19 -6.20
CA GLN A 38 4.27 -2.40 -6.67
C GLN A 38 5.18 -3.61 -6.46
N LEU A 39 4.77 -4.53 -5.59
CA LEU A 39 5.52 -5.76 -5.31
C LEU A 39 5.29 -6.86 -6.35
N SER A 40 4.18 -6.79 -7.08
CA SER A 40 3.82 -7.71 -8.17
C SER A 40 3.36 -6.90 -9.39
N PRO A 41 4.28 -6.24 -10.11
CA PRO A 41 3.92 -5.34 -11.20
C PRO A 41 3.19 -6.08 -12.33
N GLY A 42 2.14 -5.43 -12.86
CA GLY A 42 1.33 -5.99 -13.95
C GLY A 42 0.33 -7.08 -13.53
N ARG A 43 0.23 -7.38 -12.24
CA ARG A 43 -0.73 -8.33 -11.68
C ARG A 43 -1.78 -7.58 -10.86
N HIS A 44 -2.99 -7.51 -11.38
CA HIS A 44 -4.14 -6.86 -10.71
C HIS A 44 -5.10 -7.94 -10.20
N ARG A 45 -4.77 -8.54 -9.07
CA ARG A 45 -5.54 -9.62 -8.46
C ARG A 45 -6.50 -9.07 -7.43
N LEU A 46 -7.77 -9.38 -7.56
CA LEU A 46 -8.84 -8.93 -6.67
C LEU A 46 -9.50 -10.06 -5.88
N GLY A 47 -9.05 -11.30 -6.07
CA GLY A 47 -9.60 -12.46 -5.35
C GLY A 47 -9.50 -12.28 -3.84
N GLY A 48 -10.61 -12.55 -3.15
CA GLY A 48 -10.72 -12.37 -1.70
C GLY A 48 -10.78 -10.93 -1.21
N SER A 49 -10.73 -9.93 -2.10
CA SER A 49 -10.79 -8.52 -1.72
C SER A 49 -12.18 -8.11 -1.21
N ALA A 50 -12.25 -7.02 -0.44
CA ALA A 50 -13.49 -6.41 -0.01
C ALA A 50 -14.39 -6.04 -1.21
N LEU A 51 -13.80 -5.54 -2.29
CA LEU A 51 -14.52 -5.23 -3.53
C LEU A 51 -15.17 -6.50 -4.13
N ALA A 52 -14.41 -7.59 -4.26
CA ALA A 52 -14.91 -8.86 -4.77
C ALA A 52 -16.04 -9.40 -3.89
N GLN A 53 -15.95 -9.24 -2.57
CA GLN A 53 -16.99 -9.64 -1.63
C GLN A 53 -18.28 -8.83 -1.82
N VAL A 54 -18.17 -7.51 -1.97
CA VAL A 54 -19.35 -6.64 -2.20
C VAL A 54 -20.12 -7.03 -3.45
N PHE A 55 -19.41 -7.42 -4.50
CA PHE A 55 -20.03 -7.89 -5.75
C PHE A 55 -20.36 -9.38 -5.75
N ALA A 56 -20.21 -10.11 -4.63
CA ALA A 56 -20.41 -11.55 -4.51
C ALA A 56 -19.59 -12.37 -5.54
N GLN A 57 -18.42 -11.89 -5.89
CA GLN A 57 -17.50 -12.48 -6.87
C GLN A 57 -16.12 -12.65 -6.25
N LEU A 58 -16.00 -13.49 -5.23
CA LEU A 58 -14.77 -13.64 -4.44
C LEU A 58 -13.53 -13.96 -5.28
N GLY A 59 -13.69 -14.83 -6.30
CA GLY A 59 -12.59 -15.24 -7.17
C GLY A 59 -11.50 -16.04 -6.45
N ASP A 60 -10.59 -16.62 -7.24
CA ASP A 60 -9.51 -17.47 -6.72
C ASP A 60 -8.13 -16.84 -6.86
N SER A 61 -8.01 -15.73 -7.60
CA SER A 61 -6.74 -15.03 -7.85
C SER A 61 -6.53 -13.95 -6.81
N CYS A 62 -5.92 -14.31 -5.69
CA CYS A 62 -5.60 -13.37 -4.60
C CYS A 62 -4.30 -12.60 -4.87
N PRO A 63 -4.15 -11.40 -4.28
CA PRO A 63 -2.85 -10.73 -4.21
C PRO A 63 -1.79 -11.67 -3.62
N ASP A 64 -0.61 -11.71 -4.22
CA ASP A 64 0.49 -12.56 -3.81
C ASP A 64 1.82 -11.92 -4.23
N LEU A 65 2.92 -12.42 -3.68
CA LEU A 65 4.28 -12.08 -4.04
C LEU A 65 4.80 -13.05 -5.12
N ASP A 66 4.91 -12.58 -6.36
CA ASP A 66 5.49 -13.39 -7.44
C ASP A 66 7.02 -13.52 -7.29
N GLU A 67 7.67 -12.47 -6.78
CA GLU A 67 9.11 -12.38 -6.57
C GLU A 67 9.43 -12.10 -5.09
N PRO A 68 9.79 -13.11 -4.29
CA PRO A 68 10.03 -12.92 -2.85
C PRO A 68 11.06 -11.84 -2.51
N GLY A 69 12.11 -11.70 -3.31
CA GLY A 69 13.16 -10.70 -3.12
C GLY A 69 12.68 -9.25 -3.30
N SER A 70 11.54 -9.03 -3.96
CA SER A 70 10.99 -7.68 -4.15
C SER A 70 10.52 -7.05 -2.83
N LEU A 71 9.95 -7.83 -1.93
CA LEU A 71 9.53 -7.37 -0.61
C LEU A 71 10.73 -6.97 0.25
N GLU A 72 11.78 -7.81 0.28
CA GLU A 72 13.01 -7.52 1.01
C GLU A 72 13.67 -6.24 0.50
N SER A 73 13.78 -6.08 -0.82
CA SER A 73 14.34 -4.89 -1.44
C SER A 73 13.52 -3.64 -1.12
N ALA A 74 12.21 -3.72 -1.24
CA ALA A 74 11.31 -2.60 -0.92
C ALA A 74 11.40 -2.22 0.56
N PHE A 75 11.45 -3.21 1.45
CA PHE A 75 11.63 -2.98 2.88
C PHE A 75 12.94 -2.25 3.18
N ASN A 76 14.06 -2.75 2.64
CA ASN A 76 15.39 -2.18 2.88
C ASN A 76 15.48 -0.72 2.39
N VAL A 77 15.02 -0.46 1.16
CA VAL A 77 14.98 0.91 0.62
C VAL A 77 14.07 1.83 1.45
N THR A 78 12.91 1.34 1.87
CA THR A 78 12.01 2.12 2.73
C THR A 78 12.66 2.47 4.06
N GLN A 79 13.38 1.52 4.69
CA GLN A 79 14.12 1.78 5.93
C GLN A 79 15.24 2.82 5.76
N GLU A 80 15.93 2.81 4.63
CA GLU A 80 16.95 3.83 4.32
C GLU A 80 16.31 5.21 4.16
N LEU A 81 15.23 5.32 3.39
CA LEU A 81 14.52 6.58 3.20
C LEU A 81 13.92 7.14 4.50
N LEU A 82 13.48 6.26 5.41
CA LEU A 82 13.04 6.67 6.74
C LEU A 82 14.19 7.22 7.59
N LYS A 83 15.36 6.56 7.59
CA LYS A 83 16.56 7.03 8.29
C LYS A 83 17.03 8.37 7.77
N GLU A 84 16.98 8.58 6.47
CA GLU A 84 17.34 9.82 5.80
C GLU A 84 16.26 10.92 5.93
N ARG A 85 15.10 10.59 6.52
CA ARG A 85 13.95 11.49 6.68
C ARG A 85 13.45 12.10 5.36
N VAL A 86 13.56 11.34 4.27
CA VAL A 86 13.08 11.73 2.94
C VAL A 86 11.56 11.54 2.85
N LEU A 87 11.04 10.48 3.49
CA LEU A 87 9.61 10.22 3.52
C LEU A 87 8.92 11.11 4.55
N THR A 88 7.81 11.71 4.17
CA THR A 88 6.99 12.57 5.05
C THR A 88 5.70 11.91 5.48
N ALA A 89 5.23 10.92 4.72
CA ALA A 89 4.05 10.12 5.02
C ALA A 89 4.21 8.71 4.44
N GLY A 90 3.46 7.75 4.95
CA GLY A 90 3.43 6.39 4.43
C GLY A 90 2.18 5.64 4.86
N HIS A 91 1.68 4.78 3.98
CA HIS A 91 0.52 3.92 4.23
C HIS A 91 0.67 2.64 3.42
N ASP A 92 0.22 1.53 3.96
CA ASP A 92 0.13 0.27 3.23
C ASP A 92 -1.15 0.24 2.37
N VAL A 93 -1.09 -0.46 1.27
CA VAL A 93 -2.27 -0.73 0.44
C VAL A 93 -2.94 -1.99 0.98
N SER A 94 -3.99 -1.80 1.78
CA SER A 94 -4.75 -2.85 2.45
C SER A 94 -6.21 -2.90 1.99
N ASP A 95 -7.17 -2.99 2.90
CA ASP A 95 -8.59 -2.97 2.59
C ASP A 95 -8.99 -1.68 1.85
N GLY A 96 -9.80 -1.80 0.81
CA GLY A 96 -10.13 -0.69 -0.07
C GLY A 96 -9.11 -0.45 -1.20
N GLY A 97 -7.98 -1.14 -1.19
CA GLY A 97 -6.96 -1.09 -2.23
C GLY A 97 -6.29 0.28 -2.35
N PHE A 98 -5.69 0.55 -3.51
CA PHE A 98 -4.96 1.78 -3.77
C PHE A 98 -5.81 3.04 -3.56
N LEU A 99 -7.07 3.03 -4.00
CA LEU A 99 -7.96 4.19 -3.83
C LEU A 99 -8.29 4.44 -2.36
N GLY A 100 -8.58 3.38 -1.60
CA GLY A 100 -8.80 3.48 -0.16
C GLY A 100 -7.59 4.10 0.55
N CYS A 101 -6.41 3.56 0.29
CA CYS A 101 -5.14 4.06 0.83
C CYS A 101 -4.94 5.57 0.56
N VAL A 102 -5.09 6.01 -0.69
CA VAL A 102 -4.89 7.43 -1.05
C VAL A 102 -5.92 8.33 -0.39
N LEU A 103 -7.19 7.89 -0.28
CA LEU A 103 -8.24 8.64 0.39
C LEU A 103 -7.98 8.76 1.90
N GLU A 104 -7.57 7.68 2.54
CA GLU A 104 -7.22 7.69 3.96
C GLU A 104 -6.06 8.63 4.26
N MET A 105 -5.02 8.62 3.42
CA MET A 105 -3.91 9.56 3.52
C MET A 105 -4.35 11.02 3.34
N ALA A 106 -5.24 11.29 2.38
CA ALA A 106 -5.77 12.63 2.14
C ALA A 106 -6.64 13.12 3.30
N PHE A 107 -7.51 12.25 3.84
CA PHE A 107 -8.34 12.57 5.00
C PHE A 107 -7.48 12.83 6.25
N ALA A 108 -6.50 11.99 6.52
CA ALA A 108 -5.58 12.17 7.63
C ALA A 108 -4.81 13.49 7.51
N GLY A 109 -4.40 13.86 6.31
CA GLY A 109 -3.67 15.11 6.03
C GLY A 109 -4.57 16.35 5.87
N ASN A 110 -5.91 16.17 5.89
CA ASN A 110 -6.88 17.22 5.61
C ASN A 110 -6.57 18.01 4.32
N CYS A 111 -6.22 17.30 3.27
CA CYS A 111 -5.85 17.90 1.99
C CYS A 111 -6.51 17.15 0.81
N GLY A 112 -6.60 17.83 -0.33
CA GLY A 112 -6.99 17.21 -1.59
C GLY A 112 -5.80 16.52 -2.26
N VAL A 113 -6.08 15.52 -3.10
CA VAL A 113 -5.08 14.84 -3.90
C VAL A 113 -5.61 14.64 -5.31
N THR A 114 -4.72 14.82 -6.30
CA THR A 114 -5.00 14.47 -7.69
C THR A 114 -4.03 13.39 -8.11
N VAL A 115 -4.55 12.26 -8.55
CA VAL A 115 -3.75 11.10 -8.97
C VAL A 115 -4.11 10.74 -10.40
N SER A 116 -3.09 10.55 -11.23
CA SER A 116 -3.24 9.99 -12.56
C SER A 116 -2.80 8.52 -12.52
N VAL A 117 -3.75 7.62 -12.69
CA VAL A 117 -3.46 6.18 -12.77
C VAL A 117 -3.37 5.82 -14.25
N PRO A 118 -2.26 5.22 -14.71
CA PRO A 118 -2.17 4.78 -16.09
C PRO A 118 -3.23 3.70 -16.36
N ALA A 119 -3.85 3.76 -17.52
CA ALA A 119 -4.80 2.74 -17.95
C ALA A 119 -4.10 1.37 -17.99
N PRO A 120 -4.77 0.29 -17.58
CA PRO A 120 -4.21 -1.05 -17.72
C PRO A 120 -3.91 -1.34 -19.19
N PRO A 121 -2.85 -2.11 -19.48
CA PRO A 121 -2.56 -2.50 -20.86
C PRO A 121 -3.75 -3.28 -21.47
N PRO A 122 -3.98 -3.11 -22.79
CA PRO A 122 -5.07 -3.80 -23.46
C PRO A 122 -5.00 -5.31 -23.23
N GLY A 123 -6.11 -5.93 -22.80
CA GLY A 123 -6.21 -7.37 -22.59
C GLY A 123 -6.04 -7.85 -21.14
N VAL A 124 -5.87 -6.94 -20.20
CA VAL A 124 -5.95 -7.24 -18.77
C VAL A 124 -7.37 -6.91 -18.29
N THR A 125 -8.20 -7.94 -18.13
CA THR A 125 -9.54 -7.84 -17.53
C THR A 125 -9.52 -8.49 -16.17
#